data_7edc93b2055591121c7755dd38a18db0
#
_entry.id   7edc93b2055591121c7755dd38a18db0
#
_cell.length_a   1.000
_cell.length_b   1.000
_cell.length_c   1.000
_cell.angle_alpha   90.00
_cell.angle_beta   90.00
_cell.angle_gamma   90.00
#
_symmetry.space_group_name_H-M   'P 1'
#
loop_
_entity.id
_entity.type
_entity.pdbx_description
1 polymer ?
#
loop_
_entity_poly.entity_id
_entity_poly.type
_entity_poly.pdbx_seq_one_letter_code
_entity_poly.pdbx_strand_id
1 'polypeptide(L)'
;MSDELDRPSDEVASPSGQGEVPAPVAGDSLGCGPEHGLRAGGGGRGVSPESAGPDRTTRYLDTARGVLSYSAIAPLLAEQVLRLEAQIYEGAFADRALDESLVADFHRAICAELVPDWAGRWRTVEVRVGNLQPPLPSQVPMRMRDYGRDLSARWDEASTSTGDLTLEFLAFAEGRFLSIHPFRDFNGRTVRSFLIEILRRMDLPRVVLAPDNDKEREEYFLALE
;
A
#
# COMPACT_ATOMS: atom_id res chain seq x y z
N MET A 1 -4.28 -72.84 -8.25
CA MET A 1 -3.02 -72.51 -8.93
C MET A 1 -2.88 -71.02 -8.88
N SER A 2 -2.01 -70.64 -8.01
CA SER A 2 -1.65 -69.30 -7.55
C SER A 2 -0.96 -68.53 -8.65
N ASP A 3 -1.22 -67.23 -8.78
CA ASP A 3 -0.21 -66.29 -9.25
C ASP A 3 -0.36 -64.97 -8.56
N GLU A 4 0.54 -64.77 -7.62
CA GLU A 4 0.80 -63.62 -6.80
C GLU A 4 1.74 -62.73 -7.62
N LEU A 5 1.27 -61.55 -8.02
CA LEU A 5 2.09 -60.53 -8.68
C LEU A 5 2.39 -59.38 -7.71
N ASP A 6 3.60 -59.42 -7.29
CA ASP A 6 4.47 -58.48 -6.62
C ASP A 6 4.31 -57.04 -7.16
N ARG A 7 4.03 -56.05 -6.24
CA ARG A 7 4.07 -54.62 -6.52
C ARG A 7 5.24 -54.01 -5.77
N PRO A 8 6.15 -53.31 -6.45
CA PRO A 8 7.16 -52.53 -5.74
C PRO A 8 6.57 -51.25 -5.11
N SER A 9 7.01 -51.00 -3.90
CA SER A 9 6.70 -49.81 -3.12
C SER A 9 7.46 -48.60 -3.68
N ASP A 10 6.74 -47.64 -4.24
CA ASP A 10 7.30 -46.31 -4.58
C ASP A 10 7.35 -45.44 -3.34
N GLU A 11 8.54 -45.25 -2.85
CA GLU A 11 8.95 -44.37 -1.80
C GLU A 11 8.94 -42.93 -2.35
N VAL A 12 7.87 -42.15 -2.02
CA VAL A 12 7.78 -40.76 -2.39
C VAL A 12 8.62 -39.93 -1.41
N ALA A 13 9.78 -39.49 -1.87
CA ALA A 13 10.62 -38.53 -1.18
C ALA A 13 9.92 -37.15 -1.13
N SER A 14 9.67 -36.67 0.08
CA SER A 14 9.25 -35.28 0.36
C SER A 14 10.39 -34.31 0.06
N PRO A 15 10.19 -33.25 -0.70
CA PRO A 15 11.14 -32.15 -0.77
C PRO A 15 10.90 -31.19 0.41
N SER A 16 11.74 -31.28 1.42
CA SER A 16 11.91 -30.24 2.44
C SER A 16 12.66 -29.06 1.83
N GLY A 17 11.92 -28.15 1.19
CA GLY A 17 12.41 -26.83 0.78
C GLY A 17 11.83 -25.79 1.72
N GLN A 18 12.54 -25.50 2.81
CA GLN A 18 12.28 -24.29 3.60
C GLN A 18 12.81 -23.12 2.78
N GLY A 19 11.94 -22.51 1.99
CA GLY A 19 12.17 -21.21 1.40
C GLY A 19 12.13 -20.17 2.50
N GLU A 20 13.29 -19.61 2.81
CA GLU A 20 13.47 -18.46 3.68
C GLU A 20 12.69 -17.30 3.09
N VAL A 21 11.62 -16.85 3.79
CA VAL A 21 10.81 -15.70 3.39
C VAL A 21 11.64 -14.45 3.69
N PRO A 22 12.01 -13.64 2.70
CA PRO A 22 12.73 -12.40 2.97
C PRO A 22 11.85 -11.46 3.81
N ALA A 23 12.43 -10.88 4.85
CA ALA A 23 11.78 -9.88 5.69
C ALA A 23 11.33 -8.69 4.83
N PRO A 24 10.13 -8.10 5.10
CA PRO A 24 9.66 -6.95 4.36
C PRO A 24 10.58 -5.77 4.59
N VAL A 25 11.13 -5.25 3.51
CA VAL A 25 11.90 -4.00 3.53
C VAL A 25 10.94 -2.87 3.89
N ALA A 26 11.30 -2.07 4.88
CA ALA A 26 10.55 -0.89 5.29
C ALA A 26 10.58 0.15 4.15
N GLY A 27 9.66 0.01 3.21
CA GLY A 27 9.47 0.96 2.11
C GLY A 27 8.87 2.24 2.66
N ASP A 28 9.62 3.32 2.58
CA ASP A 28 9.19 4.65 2.97
C ASP A 28 7.90 5.07 2.28
N SER A 29 7.07 5.76 3.05
CA SER A 29 5.82 6.34 2.59
C SER A 29 6.06 7.27 1.40
N LEU A 30 5.23 7.15 0.38
CA LEU A 30 5.04 8.14 -0.67
C LEU A 30 4.85 9.51 -0.02
N GLY A 31 5.89 10.36 -0.04
CA GLY A 31 5.91 11.60 0.70
C GLY A 31 4.89 12.61 0.16
N CYS A 32 3.85 12.90 0.91
CA CYS A 32 3.12 14.16 0.77
C CYS A 32 4.08 15.33 1.03
N GLY A 33 4.12 16.32 0.16
CA GLY A 33 4.93 17.53 0.34
C GLY A 33 4.54 18.34 1.58
N PRO A 34 5.38 19.30 2.01
CA PRO A 34 5.21 20.01 3.27
C PRO A 34 3.93 20.84 3.28
N GLU A 35 3.11 20.65 4.30
CA GLU A 35 1.97 21.51 4.63
C GLU A 35 2.48 22.86 5.14
N HIS A 36 1.83 23.95 4.72
CA HIS A 36 2.08 25.31 5.20
C HIS A 36 1.75 25.43 6.70
N GLY A 37 2.78 25.47 7.54
CA GLY A 37 2.67 25.87 8.93
C GLY A 37 2.42 27.37 9.06
N LEU A 38 1.45 27.74 9.90
CA LEU A 38 1.13 29.08 10.32
C LEU A 38 2.34 29.81 10.92
N ARG A 39 2.58 31.04 10.47
CA ARG A 39 3.62 31.94 10.97
C ARG A 39 3.32 32.36 12.42
N ALA A 40 4.28 32.15 13.31
CA ALA A 40 4.48 32.96 14.49
C ALA A 40 5.90 33.56 14.43
N GLY A 41 5.98 34.88 14.52
CA GLY A 41 7.23 35.61 14.42
C GLY A 41 8.04 35.58 15.72
N GLY A 42 9.37 35.67 15.59
CA GLY A 42 10.29 35.87 16.70
C GLY A 42 11.73 35.91 16.18
N GLY A 43 12.36 37.06 16.16
CA GLY A 43 13.70 37.30 15.63
C GLY A 43 14.82 36.78 16.54
N GLY A 44 15.94 36.41 15.92
CA GLY A 44 17.20 36.04 16.62
C GLY A 44 18.32 35.73 15.63
N ARG A 45 19.29 36.52 15.66
CA ARG A 45 20.58 36.72 14.96
C ARG A 45 21.31 35.45 14.48
N GLY A 46 21.92 35.64 13.32
CA GLY A 46 22.70 34.81 12.45
C GLY A 46 23.79 33.92 13.03
N VAL A 47 23.88 32.76 12.40
CA VAL A 47 25.10 31.95 12.25
C VAL A 47 25.13 31.49 10.80
N SER A 48 26.30 31.63 10.14
CA SER A 48 26.52 31.27 8.76
C SER A 48 26.31 29.76 8.52
N PRO A 49 25.68 29.35 7.41
CA PRO A 49 25.49 27.93 7.14
C PRO A 49 26.70 27.37 6.39
N GLU A 50 27.40 26.45 7.02
CA GLU A 50 28.24 25.49 6.34
C GLU A 50 27.33 24.46 5.63
N SER A 51 27.67 24.13 4.40
CA SER A 51 27.01 23.30 3.43
C SER A 51 26.41 22.00 4.03
N ALA A 52 25.12 22.01 4.32
CA ALA A 52 24.33 20.80 4.53
C ALA A 52 23.78 20.34 3.18
N GLY A 53 23.98 19.07 2.85
CA GLY A 53 23.34 18.40 1.71
C GLY A 53 21.79 18.49 1.81
N PRO A 54 21.04 18.01 0.80
CA PRO A 54 19.61 18.21 0.73
C PRO A 54 18.94 17.83 2.03
N ASP A 55 18.30 18.83 2.65
CA ASP A 55 17.67 18.76 3.97
C ASP A 55 16.58 17.69 3.93
N ARG A 56 16.87 16.50 4.46
CA ARG A 56 15.86 15.48 4.75
C ARG A 56 15.07 15.97 5.95
N THR A 57 14.13 16.87 5.70
CA THR A 57 13.22 17.40 6.72
C THR A 57 12.54 16.23 7.40
N THR A 58 12.87 15.96 8.66
CA THR A 58 12.24 14.89 9.43
C THR A 58 10.75 15.22 9.53
N ARG A 59 9.93 14.46 8.85
CA ARG A 59 8.49 14.61 8.86
C ARG A 59 7.92 14.03 10.15
N TYR A 60 7.01 14.74 10.80
CA TYR A 60 6.35 14.33 12.05
C TYR A 60 4.85 14.17 11.81
N LEU A 61 4.24 13.26 12.56
CA LEU A 61 2.81 13.02 12.56
C LEU A 61 2.28 13.08 13.99
N ASP A 62 1.15 13.76 14.19
CA ASP A 62 0.40 13.71 15.42
C ASP A 62 -0.39 12.41 15.50
N THR A 63 -0.14 11.62 16.53
CA THR A 63 -0.69 10.27 16.70
C THR A 63 -1.32 10.10 18.08
N ALA A 64 -2.09 9.05 18.28
CA ALA A 64 -2.62 8.68 19.60
C ALA A 64 -1.51 8.43 20.67
N ARG A 65 -0.26 8.26 20.23
CA ARG A 65 0.93 8.08 21.08
C ARG A 65 1.75 9.37 21.22
N GLY A 66 1.20 10.53 20.80
CA GLY A 66 1.89 11.81 20.71
C GLY A 66 2.51 12.07 19.33
N VAL A 67 3.30 13.12 19.22
CA VAL A 67 3.97 13.50 17.96
C VAL A 67 5.16 12.57 17.72
N LEU A 68 5.11 11.79 16.65
CA LEU A 68 6.16 10.84 16.28
C LEU A 68 6.77 11.20 14.92
N SER A 69 8.07 10.93 14.77
CA SER A 69 8.72 11.01 13.46
C SER A 69 8.29 9.86 12.55
N TYR A 70 8.36 10.06 11.23
CA TYR A 70 8.05 8.97 10.29
C TYR A 70 8.97 7.76 10.44
N SER A 71 10.22 7.95 10.82
CA SER A 71 11.15 6.85 11.15
C SER A 71 10.70 6.04 12.36
N ALA A 72 10.08 6.67 13.36
CA ALA A 72 9.51 5.98 14.52
C ALA A 72 8.17 5.28 14.20
N ILE A 73 7.39 5.82 13.27
CA ILE A 73 6.09 5.27 12.83
C ILE A 73 6.29 4.07 11.88
N ALA A 74 7.32 4.11 11.04
CA ALA A 74 7.52 3.11 9.99
C ALA A 74 7.48 1.65 10.48
N PRO A 75 8.20 1.24 11.55
CA PRO A 75 8.15 -0.14 12.06
C PRO A 75 6.77 -0.51 12.62
N LEU A 76 6.05 0.43 13.23
CA LEU A 76 4.71 0.19 13.76
C LEU A 76 3.71 -0.08 12.65
N LEU A 77 3.79 0.69 11.55
CA LEU A 77 2.97 0.46 10.38
C LEU A 77 3.35 -0.85 9.67
N ALA A 78 4.64 -1.19 9.60
CA ALA A 78 5.09 -2.43 8.98
C ALA A 78 4.50 -3.65 9.69
N GLU A 79 4.44 -3.64 11.02
CA GLU A 79 3.81 -4.70 11.80
C GLU A 79 2.31 -4.85 11.45
N GLN A 80 1.57 -3.74 11.33
CA GLN A 80 0.14 -3.80 10.96
C GLN A 80 -0.07 -4.26 9.50
N VAL A 81 0.81 -3.84 8.59
CA VAL A 81 0.77 -4.34 7.20
C VAL A 81 0.98 -5.84 7.16
N LEU A 82 1.97 -6.38 7.88
CA LEU A 82 2.22 -7.82 7.96
C LEU A 82 1.02 -8.59 8.52
N ARG A 83 0.36 -8.07 9.55
CA ARG A 83 -0.86 -8.67 10.11
C ARG A 83 -2.01 -8.67 9.10
N LEU A 84 -2.18 -7.57 8.37
CA LEU A 84 -3.19 -7.47 7.31
C LEU A 84 -2.88 -8.45 6.17
N GLU A 85 -1.63 -8.54 5.72
CA GLU A 85 -1.21 -9.48 4.68
C GLU A 85 -1.47 -10.94 5.10
N ALA A 86 -1.19 -11.31 6.36
CA ALA A 86 -1.51 -12.63 6.87
C ALA A 86 -3.02 -12.93 6.74
N GLN A 87 -3.89 -12.00 7.15
CA GLN A 87 -5.34 -12.13 6.98
C GLN A 87 -5.76 -12.25 5.51
N ILE A 88 -5.11 -11.49 4.61
CA ILE A 88 -5.34 -11.59 3.17
C ILE A 88 -5.02 -13.02 2.69
N TYR A 89 -3.86 -13.57 3.02
CA TYR A 89 -3.47 -14.92 2.61
C TYR A 89 -4.33 -16.03 3.23
N GLU A 90 -4.87 -15.81 4.44
CA GLU A 90 -5.86 -16.70 5.05
C GLU A 90 -7.25 -16.62 4.38
N GLY A 91 -7.44 -15.68 3.45
CA GLY A 91 -8.71 -15.51 2.72
C GLY A 91 -9.79 -14.77 3.50
N ALA A 92 -9.43 -14.02 4.56
CA ALA A 92 -10.39 -13.32 5.41
C ALA A 92 -11.30 -12.32 4.66
N PHE A 93 -10.90 -11.91 3.48
CA PHE A 93 -11.64 -10.93 2.66
C PHE A 93 -12.23 -11.53 1.37
N ALA A 94 -12.17 -12.86 1.20
CA ALA A 94 -12.57 -13.53 -0.05
C ALA A 94 -14.01 -13.20 -0.50
N ASP A 95 -14.95 -13.09 0.44
CA ASP A 95 -16.36 -12.83 0.19
C ASP A 95 -16.70 -11.32 0.12
N ARG A 96 -15.71 -10.44 0.30
CA ARG A 96 -15.91 -8.98 0.23
C ARG A 96 -15.83 -8.51 -1.22
N ALA A 97 -16.64 -7.52 -1.59
CA ALA A 97 -16.48 -6.84 -2.87
C ALA A 97 -15.12 -6.14 -2.96
N LEU A 98 -14.53 -6.12 -4.16
CA LEU A 98 -13.36 -5.28 -4.47
C LEU A 98 -13.83 -3.85 -4.72
N ASP A 99 -14.10 -3.12 -3.67
CA ASP A 99 -14.67 -1.78 -3.71
C ASP A 99 -13.95 -0.80 -2.78
N GLU A 100 -14.44 0.43 -2.74
CA GLU A 100 -13.91 1.48 -1.89
C GLU A 100 -14.04 1.18 -0.39
N SER A 101 -15.02 0.35 0.00
CA SER A 101 -15.22 0.00 1.41
C SER A 101 -14.11 -0.93 1.91
N LEU A 102 -13.70 -1.91 1.10
CA LEU A 102 -12.58 -2.79 1.42
C LEU A 102 -11.27 -2.02 1.53
N VAL A 103 -11.05 -1.07 0.63
CA VAL A 103 -9.87 -0.17 0.68
C VAL A 103 -9.86 0.65 1.97
N ALA A 104 -11.02 1.17 2.41
CA ALA A 104 -11.13 1.91 3.66
C ALA A 104 -10.86 1.03 4.88
N ASP A 105 -11.31 -0.23 4.86
CA ASP A 105 -11.03 -1.20 5.93
C ASP A 105 -9.53 -1.54 5.99
N PHE A 106 -8.86 -1.70 4.86
CA PHE A 106 -7.40 -1.92 4.81
C PHE A 106 -6.63 -0.72 5.38
N HIS A 107 -7.00 0.49 4.99
CA HIS A 107 -6.39 1.68 5.58
C HIS A 107 -6.60 1.72 7.10
N ARG A 108 -7.81 1.40 7.57
CA ARG A 108 -8.10 1.34 9.01
C ARG A 108 -7.24 0.28 9.71
N ALA A 109 -7.12 -0.93 9.14
CA ALA A 109 -6.30 -2.00 9.69
C ALA A 109 -4.83 -1.59 9.83
N ILE A 110 -4.30 -0.83 8.86
CA ILE A 110 -2.90 -0.38 8.85
C ILE A 110 -2.61 0.67 9.92
N CYS A 111 -3.53 1.63 10.15
CA CYS A 111 -3.16 2.83 10.90
C CYS A 111 -4.06 3.20 12.08
N ALA A 112 -5.11 2.44 12.40
CA ALA A 112 -6.05 2.80 13.46
C ALA A 112 -5.43 2.93 14.85
N GLU A 113 -4.38 2.15 15.16
CA GLU A 113 -3.67 2.27 16.43
C GLU A 113 -2.88 3.57 16.59
N LEU A 114 -2.48 4.17 15.47
CA LEU A 114 -1.72 5.41 15.45
C LEU A 114 -2.62 6.63 15.28
N VAL A 115 -3.61 6.55 14.41
CA VAL A 115 -4.43 7.69 13.99
C VAL A 115 -5.93 7.34 13.93
N PRO A 116 -6.53 6.93 15.07
CA PRO A 116 -7.89 6.41 15.13
C PRO A 116 -8.94 7.40 14.58
N ASP A 117 -8.68 8.71 14.69
CA ASP A 117 -9.64 9.73 14.31
C ASP A 117 -9.93 9.80 12.81
N TRP A 118 -8.96 9.40 11.98
CA TRP A 118 -9.11 9.45 10.52
C TRP A 118 -8.75 8.15 9.79
N ALA A 119 -8.39 7.08 10.52
CA ALA A 119 -8.15 5.77 9.94
C ALA A 119 -9.40 5.22 9.23
N GLY A 120 -9.27 4.85 7.97
CA GLY A 120 -10.36 4.37 7.13
C GLY A 120 -11.37 5.45 6.71
N ARG A 121 -11.06 6.73 6.90
CA ARG A 121 -11.92 7.84 6.49
C ARG A 121 -11.29 8.63 5.36
N TRP A 122 -12.11 9.03 4.40
CA TRP A 122 -11.67 9.89 3.32
C TRP A 122 -11.17 11.22 3.89
N ARG A 123 -10.11 11.75 3.29
CA ARG A 123 -9.54 13.02 3.69
C ARG A 123 -10.53 14.17 3.52
N THR A 124 -10.48 15.09 4.45
CA THR A 124 -11.21 16.37 4.43
C THR A 124 -10.29 17.56 4.20
N VAL A 125 -8.99 17.29 4.02
CA VAL A 125 -7.93 18.28 3.78
C VAL A 125 -7.34 18.10 2.38
N GLU A 126 -6.82 19.18 1.82
CA GLU A 126 -6.04 19.11 0.59
C GLU A 126 -4.70 18.43 0.86
N VAL A 127 -4.23 17.65 -0.10
CA VAL A 127 -2.94 17.00 -0.07
C VAL A 127 -2.22 17.25 -1.39
N ARG A 128 -0.89 17.20 -1.36
CA ARG A 128 -0.04 17.30 -2.53
C ARG A 128 0.94 16.13 -2.56
N VAL A 129 1.13 15.54 -3.74
CA VAL A 129 2.00 14.37 -3.91
C VAL A 129 2.99 14.71 -5.04
N GLY A 130 4.20 15.11 -4.68
CA GLY A 130 5.17 15.57 -5.67
C GLY A 130 4.59 16.71 -6.52
N ASN A 131 4.51 16.52 -7.84
CA ASN A 131 3.90 17.43 -8.80
C ASN A 131 2.40 17.16 -9.02
N LEU A 132 1.91 16.02 -8.58
CA LEU A 132 0.49 15.67 -8.69
C LEU A 132 -0.35 16.50 -7.71
N GLN A 133 -1.44 17.06 -8.23
CA GLN A 133 -2.47 17.72 -7.44
C GLN A 133 -3.73 16.86 -7.43
N PRO A 134 -3.96 16.07 -6.37
CA PRO A 134 -5.16 15.24 -6.25
C PRO A 134 -6.44 16.07 -6.25
N PRO A 135 -7.62 15.45 -6.50
CA PRO A 135 -8.92 16.12 -6.47
C PRO A 135 -9.18 16.84 -5.15
N LEU A 136 -10.07 17.84 -5.17
CA LEU A 136 -10.54 18.50 -3.94
C LEU A 136 -11.13 17.47 -2.95
N PRO A 137 -10.98 17.67 -1.63
CA PRO A 137 -11.51 16.76 -0.61
C PRO A 137 -13.00 16.43 -0.79
N SER A 138 -13.81 17.43 -1.18
CA SER A 138 -15.25 17.26 -1.42
C SER A 138 -15.58 16.29 -2.57
N GLN A 139 -14.65 16.07 -3.49
CA GLN A 139 -14.82 15.16 -4.64
C GLN A 139 -14.41 13.72 -4.32
N VAL A 140 -13.61 13.51 -3.26
CA VAL A 140 -13.04 12.18 -2.94
C VAL A 140 -14.12 11.11 -2.76
N PRO A 141 -15.23 11.33 -2.01
CA PRO A 141 -16.24 10.29 -1.84
C PRO A 141 -16.90 9.84 -3.15
N MET A 142 -17.13 10.78 -4.07
CA MET A 142 -17.69 10.47 -5.39
C MET A 142 -16.66 9.68 -6.23
N ARG A 143 -15.41 10.15 -6.28
CA ARG A 143 -14.34 9.52 -7.03
C ARG A 143 -14.05 8.10 -6.56
N MET A 144 -14.14 7.84 -5.25
CA MET A 144 -13.94 6.50 -4.71
C MET A 144 -15.10 5.56 -5.03
N ARG A 145 -16.33 6.03 -5.03
CA ARG A 145 -17.48 5.23 -5.51
C ARG A 145 -17.36 4.89 -6.99
N ASP A 146 -16.91 5.84 -7.82
CA ASP A 146 -16.66 5.58 -9.23
C ASP A 146 -15.53 4.55 -9.39
N TYR A 147 -14.45 4.69 -8.63
CA TYR A 147 -13.34 3.73 -8.58
C TYR A 147 -13.82 2.30 -8.24
N GLY A 148 -14.66 2.13 -7.19
CA GLY A 148 -15.21 0.82 -6.83
C GLY A 148 -16.08 0.22 -7.94
N ARG A 149 -16.90 1.03 -8.61
CA ARG A 149 -17.71 0.57 -9.77
C ARG A 149 -16.84 0.17 -10.96
N ASP A 150 -15.81 0.95 -11.26
CA ASP A 150 -14.89 0.65 -12.35
C ASP A 150 -14.09 -0.64 -12.07
N LEU A 151 -13.67 -0.87 -10.82
CA LEU A 151 -13.05 -2.13 -10.41
C LEU A 151 -13.98 -3.32 -10.65
N SER A 152 -15.24 -3.23 -10.18
CA SER A 152 -16.22 -4.30 -10.35
C SER A 152 -16.51 -4.57 -11.83
N ALA A 153 -16.64 -3.54 -12.65
CA ALA A 153 -16.92 -3.70 -14.07
C ALA A 153 -15.78 -4.38 -14.87
N ARG A 154 -14.53 -4.22 -14.40
CA ARG A 154 -13.34 -4.79 -15.05
C ARG A 154 -12.95 -6.16 -14.50
N TRP A 155 -13.44 -6.51 -13.31
CA TRP A 155 -13.01 -7.70 -12.58
C TRP A 155 -13.25 -9.01 -13.32
N ASP A 156 -14.45 -9.20 -13.87
CA ASP A 156 -14.84 -10.46 -14.50
C ASP A 156 -13.94 -10.80 -15.69
N GLU A 157 -13.60 -9.81 -16.51
CA GLU A 157 -12.71 -9.98 -17.65
C GLU A 157 -11.26 -10.16 -17.20
N ALA A 158 -10.77 -9.33 -16.29
CA ALA A 158 -9.40 -9.37 -15.82
C ALA A 158 -9.07 -10.64 -15.04
N SER A 159 -10.01 -11.14 -14.22
CA SER A 159 -9.80 -12.33 -13.37
C SER A 159 -9.78 -13.65 -14.14
N THR A 160 -10.36 -13.68 -15.34
CA THR A 160 -10.38 -14.86 -16.22
C THR A 160 -9.33 -14.82 -17.34
N SER A 161 -8.67 -13.67 -17.48
CA SER A 161 -7.65 -13.44 -18.50
C SER A 161 -6.26 -13.61 -17.94
N THR A 162 -5.28 -13.75 -18.84
CA THR A 162 -3.85 -13.74 -18.51
C THR A 162 -3.12 -12.74 -19.38
N GLY A 163 -2.04 -12.14 -18.86
CA GLY A 163 -1.21 -11.21 -19.62
C GLY A 163 -1.69 -9.77 -19.54
N ASP A 164 -1.89 -9.12 -20.70
CA ASP A 164 -2.06 -7.66 -20.79
C ASP A 164 -3.29 -7.14 -20.03
N LEU A 165 -4.43 -7.81 -20.10
CA LEU A 165 -5.65 -7.39 -19.40
C LEU A 165 -5.51 -7.44 -17.87
N THR A 166 -4.81 -8.45 -17.36
CA THR A 166 -4.50 -8.53 -15.92
C THR A 166 -3.58 -7.39 -15.49
N LEU A 167 -2.53 -7.11 -16.28
CA LEU A 167 -1.62 -6.00 -16.01
C LEU A 167 -2.32 -4.65 -16.09
N GLU A 168 -3.19 -4.46 -17.10
CA GLU A 168 -3.99 -3.25 -17.26
C GLU A 168 -4.93 -3.02 -16.08
N PHE A 169 -5.56 -4.10 -15.57
CA PHE A 169 -6.40 -4.02 -14.38
C PHE A 169 -5.61 -3.64 -13.12
N LEU A 170 -4.44 -4.24 -12.90
CA LEU A 170 -3.58 -3.92 -11.76
C LEU A 170 -3.07 -2.48 -11.84
N ALA A 171 -2.63 -2.05 -13.01
CA ALA A 171 -2.18 -0.68 -13.26
C ALA A 171 -3.33 0.33 -13.04
N PHE A 172 -4.55 0.01 -13.49
CA PHE A 172 -5.74 0.81 -13.20
C PHE A 172 -6.03 0.87 -11.71
N ALA A 173 -6.03 -0.27 -11.02
CA ALA A 173 -6.33 -0.34 -9.59
C ALA A 173 -5.37 0.52 -8.77
N GLU A 174 -4.08 0.50 -9.07
CA GLU A 174 -3.07 1.29 -8.40
C GLU A 174 -3.10 2.77 -8.83
N GLY A 175 -2.95 3.02 -10.13
CA GLY A 175 -2.78 4.37 -10.66
C GLY A 175 -4.01 5.25 -10.40
N ARG A 176 -5.22 4.68 -10.56
CA ARG A 176 -6.45 5.42 -10.29
C ARG A 176 -6.60 5.75 -8.81
N PHE A 177 -6.30 4.80 -7.92
CA PHE A 177 -6.31 5.04 -6.48
C PHE A 177 -5.32 6.13 -6.08
N LEU A 178 -4.08 6.03 -6.55
CA LEU A 178 -3.03 7.01 -6.22
C LEU A 178 -3.32 8.39 -6.81
N SER A 179 -3.97 8.48 -7.98
CA SER A 179 -4.41 9.76 -8.55
C SER A 179 -5.50 10.45 -7.73
N ILE A 180 -6.39 9.68 -7.08
CA ILE A 180 -7.41 10.21 -6.17
C ILE A 180 -6.80 10.59 -4.83
N HIS A 181 -5.83 9.80 -4.35
CA HIS A 181 -5.16 9.97 -3.06
C HIS A 181 -6.15 10.15 -1.91
N PRO A 182 -7.02 9.15 -1.65
CA PRO A 182 -8.25 9.35 -0.88
C PRO A 182 -8.04 9.58 0.61
N PHE A 183 -6.91 9.18 1.17
CA PHE A 183 -6.61 9.33 2.58
C PHE A 183 -5.64 10.49 2.85
N ARG A 184 -5.62 10.94 4.08
CA ARG A 184 -4.71 11.99 4.54
C ARG A 184 -3.24 11.55 4.44
N ASP A 185 -2.98 10.25 4.69
CA ASP A 185 -1.66 9.64 4.60
C ASP A 185 -1.77 8.11 4.32
N PHE A 186 -0.64 7.41 4.23
CA PHE A 186 -0.52 5.94 4.11
C PHE A 186 -1.17 5.32 2.87
N ASN A 187 -1.51 6.13 1.86
CA ASN A 187 -2.16 5.68 0.63
C ASN A 187 -1.36 4.58 -0.09
N GLY A 188 -0.03 4.73 -0.19
CA GLY A 188 0.82 3.75 -0.86
C GLY A 188 0.81 2.37 -0.18
N ARG A 189 0.83 2.31 1.16
CA ARG A 189 0.71 1.04 1.90
C ARG A 189 -0.65 0.41 1.70
N THR A 190 -1.69 1.22 1.74
CA THR A 190 -3.07 0.76 1.56
C THR A 190 -3.29 0.16 0.18
N VAL A 191 -2.87 0.83 -0.89
CA VAL A 191 -3.08 0.31 -2.25
C VAL A 191 -2.25 -0.95 -2.49
N ARG A 192 -1.03 -1.05 -1.97
CA ARG A 192 -0.22 -2.27 -2.09
C ARG A 192 -0.89 -3.46 -1.40
N SER A 193 -1.41 -3.30 -0.18
CA SER A 193 -2.18 -4.37 0.46
C SER A 193 -3.43 -4.74 -0.33
N PHE A 194 -4.08 -3.76 -0.96
CA PHE A 194 -5.24 -4.02 -1.82
C PHE A 194 -4.85 -4.77 -3.09
N LEU A 195 -3.73 -4.44 -3.71
CA LEU A 195 -3.18 -5.20 -4.86
C LEU A 195 -2.81 -6.64 -4.48
N ILE A 196 -2.28 -6.87 -3.26
CA ILE A 196 -2.01 -8.23 -2.77
C ILE A 196 -3.30 -9.05 -2.68
N GLU A 197 -4.40 -8.47 -2.22
CA GLU A 197 -5.71 -9.14 -2.20
C GLU A 197 -6.21 -9.46 -3.63
N ILE A 198 -6.04 -8.52 -4.56
CA ILE A 198 -6.37 -8.74 -5.97
C ILE A 198 -5.55 -9.91 -6.54
N LEU A 199 -4.23 -9.90 -6.37
CA LEU A 199 -3.33 -10.95 -6.84
C LEU A 199 -3.70 -12.31 -6.25
N ARG A 200 -3.99 -12.37 -4.94
CA ARG A 200 -4.44 -13.59 -4.28
C ARG A 200 -5.74 -14.14 -4.88
N ARG A 201 -6.73 -13.28 -5.18
CA ARG A 201 -8.00 -13.71 -5.80
C ARG A 201 -7.82 -14.21 -7.24
N MET A 202 -6.80 -13.71 -7.93
CA MET A 202 -6.43 -14.16 -9.29
C MET A 202 -5.53 -15.40 -9.27
N ASP A 203 -5.23 -15.96 -8.10
CA ASP A 203 -4.27 -17.08 -7.93
C ASP A 203 -2.89 -16.77 -8.53
N LEU A 204 -2.48 -15.51 -8.42
CA LEU A 204 -1.19 -15.04 -8.88
C LEU A 204 -0.14 -15.11 -7.77
N PRO A 205 1.15 -15.33 -8.11
CA PRO A 205 2.20 -15.40 -7.12
C PRO A 205 2.36 -14.09 -6.36
N ARG A 206 2.86 -14.19 -5.12
CA ARG A 206 3.25 -13.02 -4.34
C ARG A 206 4.37 -12.26 -5.04
N VAL A 207 4.19 -10.95 -5.20
CA VAL A 207 5.19 -10.05 -5.75
C VAL A 207 5.50 -8.94 -4.76
N VAL A 208 6.75 -8.46 -4.79
CA VAL A 208 7.15 -7.27 -4.03
C VAL A 208 6.73 -6.04 -4.84
N LEU A 209 5.79 -5.27 -4.30
CA LEU A 209 5.22 -4.09 -4.98
C LEU A 209 5.90 -2.77 -4.56
N ALA A 210 6.76 -2.80 -3.54
CA ALA A 210 7.48 -1.63 -3.09
C ALA A 210 8.80 -1.48 -3.86
N PRO A 211 9.17 -0.26 -4.30
CA PRO A 211 10.49 -0.04 -4.89
C PRO A 211 11.59 -0.27 -3.84
N ASP A 212 12.63 -1.02 -4.22
CA ASP A 212 13.71 -1.43 -3.32
C ASP A 212 14.78 -0.35 -3.10
N ASN A 213 14.88 0.61 -4.01
CA ASN A 213 15.90 1.65 -3.98
C ASN A 213 15.38 2.99 -4.51
N ASP A 214 16.19 4.05 -4.33
CA ASP A 214 15.80 5.41 -4.71
C ASP A 214 15.58 5.57 -6.22
N LYS A 215 16.31 4.83 -7.07
CA LYS A 215 16.15 4.86 -8.52
C LYS A 215 14.82 4.27 -8.95
N GLU A 216 14.48 3.08 -8.46
CA GLU A 216 13.19 2.45 -8.73
C GLU A 216 12.03 3.31 -8.20
N ARG A 217 12.24 3.97 -7.07
CA ARG A 217 11.26 4.92 -6.53
C ARG A 217 11.03 6.10 -7.46
N GLU A 218 12.09 6.66 -8.02
CA GLU A 218 11.99 7.76 -8.98
C GLU A 218 11.29 7.31 -10.28
N GLU A 219 11.66 6.16 -10.81
CA GLU A 219 11.01 5.54 -11.98
C GLU A 219 9.53 5.26 -11.72
N TYR A 220 9.19 4.74 -10.53
CA TYR A 220 7.82 4.50 -10.12
C TYR A 220 6.98 5.81 -10.05
N PHE A 221 7.55 6.88 -9.52
CA PHE A 221 6.87 8.18 -9.51
C PHE A 221 6.66 8.75 -10.91
N LEU A 222 7.66 8.65 -11.78
CA LEU A 222 7.54 9.08 -13.17
C LEU A 222 6.45 8.31 -13.93
N ALA A 223 6.26 7.03 -13.62
CA ALA A 223 5.21 6.21 -14.23
C ALA A 223 3.80 6.56 -13.74
N LEU A 224 3.65 7.28 -12.63
CA LEU A 224 2.35 7.72 -12.09
C LEU A 224 1.93 9.12 -12.57
N GLU A 225 2.83 9.89 -13.20
CA GLU A 225 2.55 11.21 -13.79
C GLU A 225 1.94 11.08 -15.20
#